data_018bf531d0585aa2dd973385b17d4c11
#
_entry.id   018bf531d0585aa2dd973385b17d4c11
#
_cell.length_a   1.000
_cell.length_b   1.000
_cell.length_c   1.000
_cell.angle_alpha   90.00
_cell.angle_beta   90.00
_cell.angle_gamma   90.00
#
_symmetry.space_group_name_H-M   'P 1'
#
loop_
_entity.id
_entity.type
_entity.pdbx_description
1 polymer ?
#
loop_
_entity_poly.entity_id
_entity_poly.type
_entity_poly.pdbx_seq_one_letter_code
_entity_poly.pdbx_strand_id
1 'polypeptide(L)'
;ELVVIHVKDYGTIKIKVFSDLLPKACENFVTHAKDGYYDGLPFHRVIENFMIQGGDPKGDGTGGESIWGGKFDGGVDDSLIHVRGAVAYANSGGTDTDGSQFYIVTGGAVSMDTLKQYEEHGDGSYTKEQKELYTTIGGAPWLDGKYTVFGQVVDGLDVAITISEQETDSNNKPYTSIIMDSVTVEPYDGSELHWYASSATEPSETSDDAA
;
A
#
# COMPACT_ATOMS: atom_id res chain seq x y z
N GLU A 1 -0.94 -14.27 -7.54
CA GLU A 1 -0.60 -14.65 -6.17
C GLU A 1 -1.13 -13.59 -5.20
N LEU A 2 -1.44 -14.01 -3.98
CA LEU A 2 -1.71 -13.15 -2.83
C LEU A 2 -0.51 -13.20 -1.90
N VAL A 3 -0.05 -12.05 -1.43
CA VAL A 3 0.89 -11.98 -0.30
C VAL A 3 0.10 -11.68 0.95
N VAL A 4 0.28 -12.49 1.99
CA VAL A 4 -0.46 -12.43 3.24
C VAL A 4 0.49 -12.05 4.36
N ILE A 5 0.28 -10.87 4.94
CA ILE A 5 1.07 -10.34 6.05
C ILE A 5 0.28 -10.55 7.35
N HIS A 6 0.80 -11.36 8.25
CA HIS A 6 0.27 -11.48 9.62
C HIS A 6 0.98 -10.47 10.51
N VAL A 7 0.25 -9.47 10.98
CA VAL A 7 0.78 -8.43 11.86
C VAL A 7 0.42 -8.76 13.30
N LYS A 8 1.44 -8.93 14.14
CA LYS A 8 1.27 -9.30 15.54
C LYS A 8 0.35 -8.31 16.25
N ASP A 9 -0.65 -8.84 16.96
CA ASP A 9 -1.64 -8.09 17.76
C ASP A 9 -2.60 -7.20 16.95
N TYR A 10 -2.48 -7.14 15.61
CA TYR A 10 -3.33 -6.30 14.75
C TYR A 10 -4.22 -7.11 13.82
N GLY A 11 -3.70 -8.17 13.19
CA GLY A 11 -4.47 -9.00 12.26
C GLY A 11 -3.72 -9.30 10.97
N THR A 12 -4.47 -9.51 9.90
CA THR A 12 -3.94 -9.98 8.62
C THR A 12 -4.24 -8.98 7.51
N ILE A 13 -3.25 -8.72 6.66
CA ILE A 13 -3.39 -7.89 5.45
C ILE A 13 -3.12 -8.79 4.26
N LYS A 14 -4.03 -8.85 3.27
CA LYS A 14 -3.85 -9.60 2.03
C LYS A 14 -3.65 -8.65 0.85
N ILE A 15 -2.61 -8.89 0.08
CA ILE A 15 -2.17 -8.06 -1.03
C ILE A 15 -2.21 -8.87 -2.31
N LYS A 16 -2.98 -8.41 -3.31
CA LYS A 16 -2.90 -8.89 -4.68
C LYS A 16 -1.77 -8.15 -5.39
N VAL A 17 -0.84 -8.90 -6.01
CA VAL A 17 0.25 -8.33 -6.81
C VAL A 17 -0.10 -8.33 -8.30
N PHE A 18 0.43 -7.37 -9.05
CA PHE A 18 0.12 -7.10 -10.46
C PHE A 18 1.22 -7.62 -11.40
N SER A 19 1.49 -8.92 -11.34
CA SER A 19 2.61 -9.57 -12.06
C SER A 19 2.53 -9.43 -13.58
N ASP A 20 1.33 -9.24 -14.14
CA ASP A 20 1.16 -9.05 -15.58
C ASP A 20 1.60 -7.65 -16.05
N LEU A 21 1.57 -6.64 -15.17
CA LEU A 21 1.93 -5.25 -15.46
C LEU A 21 3.37 -4.95 -15.06
N LEU A 22 3.77 -5.34 -13.85
CA LEU A 22 5.10 -5.09 -13.30
C LEU A 22 5.76 -6.40 -12.79
N PRO A 23 6.11 -7.33 -13.69
CA PRO A 23 6.57 -8.66 -13.32
C PRO A 23 7.80 -8.65 -12.42
N LYS A 24 8.78 -7.78 -12.70
CA LYS A 24 10.03 -7.69 -11.93
C LYS A 24 9.80 -7.18 -10.51
N ALA A 25 8.97 -6.16 -10.35
CA ALA A 25 8.60 -5.63 -9.03
C ALA A 25 7.87 -6.69 -8.20
N CYS A 26 6.92 -7.39 -8.81
CA CYS A 26 6.17 -8.47 -8.15
C CYS A 26 7.05 -9.67 -7.81
N GLU A 27 7.95 -10.08 -8.71
CA GLU A 27 8.92 -11.17 -8.46
C GLU A 27 9.77 -10.89 -7.23
N ASN A 28 10.30 -9.66 -7.10
CA ASN A 28 11.09 -9.25 -5.95
C ASN A 28 10.30 -9.38 -4.63
N PHE A 29 9.08 -8.84 -4.58
CA PHE A 29 8.26 -8.86 -3.38
C PHE A 29 7.82 -10.28 -2.99
N VAL A 30 7.33 -11.05 -3.96
CA VAL A 30 6.85 -12.41 -3.76
C VAL A 30 7.98 -13.37 -3.36
N THR A 31 9.16 -13.23 -3.96
CA THR A 31 10.32 -14.06 -3.61
C THR A 31 10.80 -13.75 -2.20
N HIS A 32 10.95 -12.49 -1.83
CA HIS A 32 11.25 -12.10 -0.45
C HIS A 32 10.23 -12.65 0.55
N ALA A 33 8.93 -12.61 0.23
CA ALA A 33 7.89 -13.19 1.07
C ALA A 33 8.04 -14.72 1.21
N LYS A 34 8.28 -15.43 0.10
CA LYS A 34 8.50 -16.89 0.09
C LYS A 34 9.74 -17.32 0.88
N ASP A 35 10.78 -16.51 0.86
CA ASP A 35 12.05 -16.76 1.55
C ASP A 35 12.03 -16.36 3.03
N GLY A 36 10.88 -15.86 3.54
CA GLY A 36 10.73 -15.39 4.93
C GLY A 36 11.55 -14.13 5.24
N TYR A 37 11.96 -13.37 4.23
CA TYR A 37 12.77 -12.17 4.39
C TYR A 37 12.09 -11.10 5.24
N TYR A 38 10.76 -11.01 5.15
CA TYR A 38 9.96 -10.02 5.89
C TYR A 38 9.56 -10.47 7.28
N ASP A 39 9.75 -11.75 7.62
CA ASP A 39 9.34 -12.29 8.92
C ASP A 39 10.10 -11.61 10.07
N GLY A 40 9.37 -11.14 11.05
CA GLY A 40 9.93 -10.41 12.19
C GLY A 40 10.31 -8.95 11.92
N LEU A 41 10.16 -8.44 10.70
CA LEU A 41 10.47 -7.04 10.39
C LEU A 41 9.36 -6.10 10.86
N PRO A 42 9.72 -4.88 11.32
CA PRO A 42 8.74 -3.89 11.75
C PRO A 42 8.17 -3.07 10.60
N PHE A 43 6.96 -2.55 10.80
CA PHE A 43 6.54 -1.30 10.19
C PHE A 43 7.25 -0.16 10.94
N HIS A 44 8.38 0.28 10.41
CA HIS A 44 9.30 1.19 11.10
C HIS A 44 8.92 2.67 10.95
N ARG A 45 8.02 3.00 10.04
CA ARG A 45 7.50 4.35 9.81
C ARG A 45 6.02 4.29 9.48
N VAL A 46 5.20 5.00 10.25
CA VAL A 46 3.76 5.09 10.03
C VAL A 46 3.31 6.55 10.12
N ILE A 47 2.42 6.95 9.23
CA ILE A 47 1.85 8.29 9.22
C ILE A 47 0.34 8.16 9.02
N GLU A 48 -0.40 8.65 10.00
CA GLU A 48 -1.87 8.69 9.95
C GLU A 48 -2.35 9.38 8.67
N ASN A 49 -3.38 8.81 8.06
CA ASN A 49 -3.98 9.32 6.83
C ASN A 49 -2.99 9.47 5.65
N PHE A 50 -1.92 8.67 5.63
CA PHE A 50 -0.97 8.64 4.53
C PHE A 50 -0.51 7.21 4.22
N MET A 51 0.33 6.58 5.05
CA MET A 51 0.87 5.26 4.74
C MET A 51 1.49 4.56 5.97
N ILE A 52 1.69 3.24 5.85
CA ILE A 52 2.55 2.43 6.73
C ILE A 52 3.70 1.85 5.91
N GLN A 53 4.93 1.94 6.39
CA GLN A 53 6.15 1.52 5.66
C GLN A 53 6.93 0.49 6.46
N GLY A 54 7.33 -0.59 5.79
CA GLY A 54 8.11 -1.68 6.34
C GLY A 54 9.08 -2.28 5.32
N GLY A 55 9.57 -3.49 5.60
CA GLY A 55 10.45 -4.24 4.69
C GLY A 55 11.92 -3.86 4.79
N ASP A 56 12.31 -3.13 5.83
CA ASP A 56 13.71 -2.81 6.14
C ASP A 56 14.25 -3.75 7.22
N PRO A 57 15.26 -4.60 6.92
CA PRO A 57 15.87 -5.48 7.92
C PRO A 57 16.53 -4.76 9.09
N LYS A 58 16.94 -3.50 8.91
CA LYS A 58 17.51 -2.66 9.98
C LYS A 58 16.43 -1.97 10.80
N GLY A 59 15.22 -1.79 10.26
CA GLY A 59 14.12 -1.11 10.93
C GLY A 59 14.36 0.38 11.22
N ASP A 60 15.25 1.03 10.46
CA ASP A 60 15.63 2.45 10.61
C ASP A 60 15.45 3.26 9.29
N GLY A 61 14.99 2.61 8.23
CA GLY A 61 14.78 3.20 6.90
C GLY A 61 16.00 3.17 5.99
N THR A 62 17.15 2.65 6.44
CA THR A 62 18.42 2.69 5.68
C THR A 62 18.81 1.38 5.02
N GLY A 63 18.10 0.29 5.34
CA GLY A 63 18.41 -1.06 4.87
C GLY A 63 17.53 -1.51 3.71
N GLY A 64 17.75 -2.75 3.34
CA GLY A 64 16.95 -3.45 2.35
C GLY A 64 17.54 -3.46 0.95
N GLU A 65 17.54 -4.63 0.36
CA GLU A 65 18.02 -4.88 -0.99
C GLU A 65 17.03 -5.76 -1.77
N SER A 66 17.17 -5.80 -3.08
CA SER A 66 16.39 -6.69 -3.93
C SER A 66 16.89 -8.13 -3.86
N ILE A 67 16.11 -9.07 -4.38
CA ILE A 67 16.50 -10.49 -4.53
C ILE A 67 17.72 -10.69 -5.43
N TRP A 68 18.06 -9.70 -6.25
CA TRP A 68 19.24 -9.72 -7.13
C TRP A 68 20.47 -9.08 -6.48
N GLY A 69 20.35 -8.60 -5.23
CA GLY A 69 21.36 -7.82 -4.54
C GLY A 69 21.32 -6.32 -4.92
N GLY A 70 21.42 -5.46 -3.92
CA GLY A 70 21.39 -4.01 -4.13
C GLY A 70 20.02 -3.48 -4.55
N LYS A 71 20.04 -2.43 -5.37
CA LYS A 71 18.83 -1.77 -5.88
C LYS A 71 18.43 -2.31 -7.25
N PHE A 72 17.18 -2.09 -7.64
CA PHE A 72 16.67 -2.47 -8.95
C PHE A 72 15.66 -1.43 -9.45
N ASP A 73 15.35 -1.48 -10.74
CA ASP A 73 14.29 -0.66 -11.31
C ASP A 73 12.99 -1.47 -11.34
N GLY A 74 12.02 -1.05 -10.51
CA GLY A 74 10.69 -1.65 -10.43
C GLY A 74 9.77 -1.17 -11.56
N GLY A 75 10.04 0.02 -12.10
CA GLY A 75 9.24 0.64 -13.15
C GLY A 75 7.95 1.29 -12.64
N VAL A 76 7.22 1.89 -13.54
CA VAL A 76 5.88 2.44 -13.33
C VAL A 76 4.95 2.00 -14.45
N ASP A 77 3.68 1.87 -14.13
CA ASP A 77 2.58 1.68 -15.09
C ASP A 77 1.52 2.74 -14.79
N ASP A 78 1.12 3.52 -15.80
CA ASP A 78 0.21 4.65 -15.64
C ASP A 78 -1.21 4.25 -15.18
N SER A 79 -1.56 2.96 -15.32
CA SER A 79 -2.83 2.41 -14.80
C SER A 79 -2.79 2.11 -13.31
N LEU A 80 -1.58 2.02 -12.72
CA LEU A 80 -1.37 1.72 -11.31
C LEU A 80 -1.10 3.00 -10.52
N ILE A 81 -2.07 3.43 -9.75
CA ILE A 81 -2.08 4.68 -9.01
C ILE A 81 -2.10 4.45 -7.49
N HIS A 82 -1.70 5.45 -6.72
CA HIS A 82 -1.64 5.39 -5.26
C HIS A 82 -3.01 5.60 -4.59
N VAL A 83 -4.03 4.85 -5.02
CA VAL A 83 -5.31 4.81 -4.30
C VAL A 83 -5.12 4.22 -2.90
N ARG A 84 -6.06 4.46 -2.00
CA ARG A 84 -6.04 3.83 -0.67
C ARG A 84 -5.94 2.31 -0.80
N GLY A 85 -4.99 1.71 -0.08
CA GLY A 85 -4.68 0.29 -0.15
C GLY A 85 -3.63 -0.08 -1.21
N ALA A 86 -3.18 0.84 -2.05
CA ALA A 86 -2.08 0.58 -2.98
C ALA A 86 -0.81 0.22 -2.21
N VAL A 87 -0.04 -0.72 -2.77
CA VAL A 87 1.25 -1.18 -2.23
C VAL A 87 2.34 -0.80 -3.21
N ALA A 88 3.32 -0.05 -2.73
CA ALA A 88 4.40 0.47 -3.57
C ALA A 88 5.76 0.35 -2.90
N TYR A 89 6.84 0.35 -3.70
CA TYR A 89 8.20 0.40 -3.17
C TYR A 89 8.55 1.79 -2.66
N ALA A 90 9.23 1.84 -1.50
CA ALA A 90 9.88 3.04 -1.03
C ALA A 90 11.26 3.15 -1.70
N ASN A 91 11.56 4.30 -2.29
CA ASN A 91 12.80 4.56 -3.01
C ASN A 91 13.48 5.87 -2.56
N SER A 92 14.70 6.10 -3.06
CA SER A 92 15.54 7.25 -2.69
C SER A 92 15.62 8.33 -3.76
N GLY A 93 14.67 8.37 -4.71
CA GLY A 93 14.61 9.39 -5.73
C GLY A 93 14.36 8.89 -7.16
N GLY A 94 13.96 7.63 -7.32
CA GLY A 94 13.56 7.05 -8.60
C GLY A 94 13.36 5.55 -8.47
N THR A 95 12.56 4.96 -9.37
CA THR A 95 12.22 3.53 -9.35
C THR A 95 13.46 2.62 -9.50
N ASP A 96 14.56 3.14 -10.07
CA ASP A 96 15.86 2.47 -10.16
C ASP A 96 16.58 2.33 -8.80
N THR A 97 16.01 2.92 -7.74
CA THR A 97 16.49 2.80 -6.36
C THR A 97 15.60 1.95 -5.46
N ASP A 98 14.66 1.20 -6.02
CA ASP A 98 13.82 0.24 -5.30
C ASP A 98 14.67 -0.89 -4.68
N GLY A 99 14.24 -1.39 -3.53
CA GLY A 99 14.90 -2.48 -2.80
C GLY A 99 13.88 -3.46 -2.21
N SER A 100 13.91 -3.66 -0.89
CA SER A 100 12.90 -4.47 -0.19
C SER A 100 11.86 -3.65 0.56
N GLN A 101 12.12 -2.37 0.82
CA GLN A 101 11.18 -1.52 1.56
C GLN A 101 9.95 -1.21 0.73
N PHE A 102 8.78 -1.37 1.34
CA PHE A 102 7.49 -1.08 0.74
C PHE A 102 6.60 -0.28 1.69
N TYR A 103 5.57 0.35 1.14
CA TYR A 103 4.53 1.00 1.94
C TYR A 103 3.13 0.65 1.43
N ILE A 104 2.16 0.73 2.34
CA ILE A 104 0.74 0.58 2.06
C ILE A 104 0.07 1.93 2.27
N VAL A 105 -0.63 2.43 1.26
CA VAL A 105 -1.32 3.72 1.31
C VAL A 105 -2.58 3.62 2.18
N THR A 106 -2.70 4.48 3.18
CA THR A 106 -3.87 4.57 4.07
C THR A 106 -4.64 5.89 3.94
N GLY A 107 -4.17 6.78 3.07
CA GLY A 107 -4.72 8.12 2.87
C GLY A 107 -6.21 8.12 2.53
N GLY A 108 -6.98 9.02 3.17
CA GLY A 108 -8.40 9.20 2.94
C GLY A 108 -8.73 9.96 1.66
N ALA A 109 -10.03 10.24 1.45
CA ALA A 109 -10.54 10.92 0.28
C ALA A 109 -9.85 12.28 0.04
N VAL A 110 -9.50 12.55 -1.21
CA VAL A 110 -8.82 13.78 -1.66
C VAL A 110 -9.85 14.68 -2.33
N SER A 111 -9.85 15.96 -2.03
CA SER A 111 -10.79 16.88 -2.66
C SER A 111 -10.48 17.10 -4.14
N MET A 112 -11.50 17.38 -4.96
CA MET A 112 -11.33 17.72 -6.36
C MET A 112 -10.43 18.96 -6.55
N ASP A 113 -10.50 19.92 -5.63
CA ASP A 113 -9.67 21.12 -5.69
C ASP A 113 -8.21 20.80 -5.40
N THR A 114 -7.93 19.87 -4.50
CA THR A 114 -6.57 19.38 -4.25
C THR A 114 -6.00 18.68 -5.48
N LEU A 115 -6.78 17.83 -6.15
CA LEU A 115 -6.33 17.17 -7.39
C LEU A 115 -6.03 18.19 -8.50
N LYS A 116 -6.84 19.24 -8.66
CA LYS A 116 -6.56 20.33 -9.60
C LYS A 116 -5.27 21.08 -9.26
N GLN A 117 -5.01 21.32 -7.97
CA GLN A 117 -3.75 21.94 -7.54
C GLN A 117 -2.53 21.08 -7.93
N TYR A 118 -2.60 19.76 -7.77
CA TYR A 118 -1.52 18.87 -8.24
C TYR A 118 -1.33 18.94 -9.76
N GLU A 119 -2.41 18.94 -10.55
CA GLU A 119 -2.32 19.11 -12.00
C GLU A 119 -1.70 20.46 -12.40
N GLU A 120 -2.11 21.54 -11.73
CA GLU A 120 -1.58 22.89 -12.00
C GLU A 120 -0.10 23.04 -11.64
N HIS A 121 0.37 22.32 -10.61
CA HIS A 121 1.79 22.34 -10.22
C HIS A 121 2.65 21.31 -10.99
N GLY A 122 2.03 20.51 -11.87
CA GLY A 122 2.73 19.49 -12.66
C GLY A 122 3.07 18.22 -11.87
N ASP A 123 2.40 18.00 -10.73
CA ASP A 123 2.58 16.82 -9.88
C ASP A 123 1.70 15.62 -10.30
N GLY A 124 1.00 15.72 -11.44
CA GLY A 124 0.19 14.64 -11.99
C GLY A 124 -0.74 15.12 -13.11
N SER A 125 -1.35 14.15 -13.77
CA SER A 125 -2.46 14.33 -14.71
C SER A 125 -3.39 13.15 -14.50
N TYR A 126 -4.65 13.41 -14.13
CA TYR A 126 -5.57 12.37 -13.71
C TYR A 126 -6.73 12.23 -14.68
N THR A 127 -7.03 10.99 -15.09
CA THR A 127 -8.26 10.71 -15.85
C THR A 127 -9.48 10.97 -14.97
N LYS A 128 -10.66 10.99 -15.61
CA LYS A 128 -11.92 11.17 -14.87
C LYS A 128 -12.12 10.04 -13.84
N GLU A 129 -11.80 8.81 -14.23
CA GLU A 129 -11.91 7.62 -13.40
C GLU A 129 -10.94 7.69 -12.20
N GLN A 130 -9.70 8.11 -12.42
CA GLN A 130 -8.72 8.30 -11.35
C GLN A 130 -9.16 9.39 -10.36
N LYS A 131 -9.72 10.51 -10.85
CA LYS A 131 -10.30 11.56 -9.99
C LYS A 131 -11.46 11.04 -9.16
N GLU A 132 -12.33 10.21 -9.75
CA GLU A 132 -13.42 9.58 -9.02
C GLU A 132 -12.90 8.66 -7.91
N LEU A 133 -11.90 7.83 -8.21
CA LEU A 133 -11.27 6.96 -7.22
C LEU A 133 -10.67 7.76 -6.06
N TYR A 134 -9.85 8.76 -6.33
CA TYR A 134 -9.24 9.57 -5.29
C TYR A 134 -10.24 10.35 -4.44
N THR A 135 -11.35 10.82 -5.04
CA THR A 135 -12.36 11.58 -4.29
C THR A 135 -13.30 10.70 -3.48
N THR A 136 -13.49 9.44 -3.86
CA THR A 136 -14.37 8.49 -3.16
C THR A 136 -13.64 7.58 -2.19
N ILE A 137 -12.49 7.05 -2.59
CA ILE A 137 -11.73 6.06 -1.83
C ILE A 137 -10.57 6.70 -1.10
N GLY A 138 -9.90 7.64 -1.75
CA GLY A 138 -8.72 8.30 -1.22
C GLY A 138 -7.42 7.77 -1.77
N GLY A 139 -6.33 8.24 -1.17
CA GLY A 139 -4.97 7.84 -1.55
C GLY A 139 -3.95 8.96 -1.46
N ALA A 140 -2.86 8.79 -2.21
CA ALA A 140 -1.71 9.70 -2.23
C ALA A 140 -1.34 10.09 -3.67
N PRO A 141 -2.19 10.86 -4.39
CA PRO A 141 -2.03 11.12 -5.83
C PRO A 141 -0.71 11.83 -6.20
N TRP A 142 -0.10 12.58 -5.29
CA TRP A 142 1.20 13.26 -5.53
C TRP A 142 2.39 12.30 -5.71
N LEU A 143 2.19 10.99 -5.46
CA LEU A 143 3.22 9.96 -5.62
C LEU A 143 3.15 9.26 -6.98
N ASP A 144 2.07 9.45 -7.75
CA ASP A 144 1.87 8.78 -9.03
C ASP A 144 3.00 9.10 -10.02
N GLY A 145 3.43 8.06 -10.75
CA GLY A 145 4.54 8.15 -11.70
C GLY A 145 5.94 8.27 -11.07
N LYS A 146 6.06 8.37 -9.73
CA LYS A 146 7.34 8.54 -9.02
C LYS A 146 7.77 7.28 -8.25
N TYR A 147 6.82 6.42 -7.93
CA TYR A 147 7.03 5.19 -7.15
C TYR A 147 6.38 3.99 -7.83
N THR A 148 6.99 2.84 -7.68
CA THR A 148 6.52 1.58 -8.26
C THR A 148 5.34 1.03 -7.47
N VAL A 149 4.10 1.24 -7.94
CA VAL A 149 2.89 0.59 -7.40
C VAL A 149 2.79 -0.81 -7.99
N PHE A 150 2.95 -1.84 -7.19
CA PHE A 150 3.00 -3.23 -7.67
C PHE A 150 1.89 -4.13 -7.11
N GLY A 151 1.08 -3.62 -6.20
CA GLY A 151 0.01 -4.40 -5.58
C GLY A 151 -1.09 -3.55 -4.96
N GLN A 152 -2.12 -4.25 -4.48
CA GLN A 152 -3.28 -3.66 -3.80
C GLN A 152 -3.70 -4.54 -2.64
N VAL A 153 -3.99 -3.92 -1.50
CA VAL A 153 -4.66 -4.60 -0.38
C VAL A 153 -6.09 -4.96 -0.80
N VAL A 154 -6.43 -6.22 -0.67
CA VAL A 154 -7.75 -6.77 -1.04
C VAL A 154 -8.54 -7.26 0.19
N ASP A 155 -7.87 -7.40 1.32
CA ASP A 155 -8.46 -7.76 2.62
C ASP A 155 -7.57 -7.22 3.73
N GLY A 156 -8.16 -6.77 4.86
CA GLY A 156 -7.42 -6.23 6.00
C GLY A 156 -6.91 -4.79 5.81
N LEU A 157 -7.57 -3.99 4.98
CA LEU A 157 -7.23 -2.55 4.86
C LEU A 157 -7.48 -1.79 6.17
N ASP A 158 -8.47 -2.17 6.94
CA ASP A 158 -8.76 -1.64 8.28
C ASP A 158 -7.62 -1.92 9.26
N VAL A 159 -6.94 -3.05 9.14
CA VAL A 159 -5.71 -3.36 9.90
C VAL A 159 -4.61 -2.36 9.55
N ALA A 160 -4.37 -2.10 8.26
CA ALA A 160 -3.36 -1.12 7.83
C ALA A 160 -3.69 0.31 8.30
N ILE A 161 -4.98 0.69 8.26
CA ILE A 161 -5.46 2.00 8.77
C ILE A 161 -5.21 2.09 10.27
N THR A 162 -5.62 1.09 11.05
CA THR A 162 -5.40 1.05 12.51
C THR A 162 -3.91 1.16 12.87
N ILE A 163 -3.03 0.53 12.09
CA ILE A 163 -1.58 0.65 12.25
C ILE A 163 -1.13 2.09 11.97
N SER A 164 -1.66 2.75 10.94
CA SER A 164 -1.27 4.12 10.59
C SER A 164 -1.63 5.16 11.65
N GLU A 165 -2.61 4.86 12.51
CA GLU A 165 -3.12 5.71 13.58
C GLU A 165 -2.33 5.56 14.90
N GLN A 166 -1.30 4.70 14.94
CA GLN A 166 -0.53 4.47 16.15
C GLN A 166 0.36 5.67 16.49
N GLU A 167 0.53 5.93 17.79
CA GLU A 167 1.40 7.00 18.28
C GLU A 167 2.85 6.79 17.87
N THR A 168 3.49 7.87 17.41
CA THR A 168 4.86 7.85 16.89
C THR A 168 5.74 8.91 17.51
N ASP A 169 7.05 8.73 17.38
CA ASP A 169 8.05 9.75 17.67
C ASP A 169 8.11 10.83 16.56
N SER A 170 9.02 11.79 16.71
CA SER A 170 9.23 12.87 15.74
C SER A 170 9.71 12.40 14.36
N ASN A 171 10.13 11.15 14.21
CA ASN A 171 10.54 10.51 12.95
C ASN A 171 9.47 9.60 12.39
N ASN A 172 8.24 9.66 12.91
CA ASN A 172 7.12 8.79 12.56
C ASN A 172 7.38 7.30 12.85
N LYS A 173 8.27 6.98 13.78
CA LYS A 173 8.50 5.62 14.24
C LYS A 173 7.51 5.29 15.38
N PRO A 174 6.74 4.20 15.28
CA PRO A 174 5.83 3.80 16.34
C PRO A 174 6.56 3.63 17.69
N TYR A 175 5.99 4.16 18.79
CA TYR A 175 6.53 3.94 20.14
C TYR A 175 6.46 2.47 20.53
N THR A 176 5.42 1.76 20.11
CA THR A 176 5.32 0.30 20.25
C THR A 176 5.65 -0.36 18.91
N SER A 177 6.60 -1.27 18.92
CA SER A 177 7.03 -1.96 17.69
C SER A 177 5.89 -2.77 17.11
N ILE A 178 5.61 -2.58 15.81
CA ILE A 178 4.54 -3.25 15.06
C ILE A 178 5.21 -4.23 14.09
N ILE A 179 5.10 -5.51 14.38
CA ILE A 179 5.90 -6.58 13.74
C ILE A 179 5.06 -7.37 12.74
N MET A 180 5.60 -7.59 11.55
CA MET A 180 5.13 -8.60 10.62
C MET A 180 5.59 -9.97 11.15
N ASP A 181 4.70 -10.70 11.81
CA ASP A 181 5.00 -11.99 12.45
C ASP A 181 5.40 -13.05 11.42
N SER A 182 4.68 -13.05 10.30
CA SER A 182 5.02 -13.86 9.13
C SER A 182 4.44 -13.24 7.86
N VAL A 183 5.13 -13.46 6.74
CA VAL A 183 4.66 -13.07 5.42
C VAL A 183 4.66 -14.28 4.50
N THR A 184 3.50 -14.70 4.04
CA THR A 184 3.30 -15.91 3.24
C THR A 184 2.72 -15.59 1.87
N VAL A 185 2.78 -16.57 0.97
CA VAL A 185 2.23 -16.42 -0.38
C VAL A 185 1.20 -17.51 -0.62
N GLU A 186 0.00 -17.09 -1.04
CA GLU A 186 -1.12 -17.97 -1.36
C GLU A 186 -1.50 -17.86 -2.84
N PRO A 187 -2.05 -18.91 -3.45
CA PRO A 187 -2.65 -18.82 -4.76
C PRO A 187 -3.82 -17.81 -4.75
N TYR A 188 -3.90 -16.96 -5.78
CA TYR A 188 -5.09 -16.16 -6.02
C TYR A 188 -6.15 -17.03 -6.70
N ASP A 189 -7.33 -17.10 -6.16
CA ASP A 189 -8.42 -17.99 -6.62
C ASP A 189 -9.20 -17.43 -7.83
N GLY A 190 -8.85 -16.20 -8.28
CA GLY A 190 -9.51 -15.54 -9.40
C GLY A 190 -10.85 -14.89 -9.02
N SER A 191 -11.19 -14.81 -7.73
CA SER A 191 -12.38 -14.09 -7.26
C SER A 191 -12.33 -12.61 -7.68
N GLU A 192 -13.49 -12.01 -7.89
CA GLU A 192 -13.58 -10.60 -8.24
C GLU A 192 -12.96 -9.74 -7.14
N LEU A 193 -12.01 -8.87 -7.52
CA LEU A 193 -11.35 -8.00 -6.55
C LEU A 193 -12.31 -6.88 -6.17
N HIS A 194 -12.87 -6.95 -4.98
CA HIS A 194 -13.59 -5.84 -4.38
C HIS A 194 -12.57 -4.85 -3.78
N TRP A 195 -11.95 -4.07 -4.64
CA TRP A 195 -10.87 -3.13 -4.31
C TRP A 195 -11.24 -2.14 -3.21
N TYR A 196 -12.53 -1.99 -2.90
CA TYR A 196 -13.04 -0.85 -2.14
C TYR A 196 -14.17 -1.18 -1.16
N ALA A 197 -14.54 -2.44 -1.00
CA ALA A 197 -15.82 -2.81 -0.40
C ALA A 197 -15.89 -2.81 1.13
N SER A 198 -14.84 -2.45 1.88
CA SER A 198 -14.86 -2.63 3.32
C SER A 198 -15.16 -1.38 4.16
N SER A 199 -15.51 -0.25 3.56
CA SER A 199 -15.85 0.96 4.34
C SER A 199 -17.16 1.68 3.96
N ALA A 200 -17.92 1.15 3.03
CA ALA A 200 -19.31 1.60 2.84
C ALA A 200 -20.19 0.74 3.75
N THR A 201 -20.50 1.22 4.95
CA THR A 201 -21.73 0.83 5.64
C THR A 201 -22.85 1.09 4.64
N GLU A 202 -23.47 0.02 4.14
CA GLU A 202 -24.71 0.12 3.39
C GLU A 202 -25.70 0.97 4.22
N PRO A 203 -26.36 1.98 3.62
CA PRO A 203 -27.43 2.66 4.31
C PRO A 203 -28.47 1.57 4.60
N SER A 204 -28.77 1.36 5.87
CA SER A 204 -29.85 0.49 6.30
C SER A 204 -31.11 0.88 5.54
N GLU A 205 -31.58 -0.01 4.69
CA GLU A 205 -32.96 0.10 4.16
C GLU A 205 -33.90 0.09 5.35
N THR A 206 -34.36 1.26 5.73
CA THR A 206 -35.53 1.37 6.60
C THR A 206 -36.71 0.89 5.78
N SER A 207 -37.13 -0.33 6.08
CA SER A 207 -38.43 -0.83 5.67
C SER A 207 -39.50 0.04 6.33
N ASP A 208 -40.01 1.03 5.60
CA ASP A 208 -41.33 1.62 5.86
C ASP A 208 -42.36 0.68 5.21
N ASP A 209 -42.76 -0.30 5.98
CA ASP A 209 -43.97 -1.04 5.74
C ASP A 209 -44.85 -0.83 6.97
N ALA A 210 -45.74 0.15 6.88
CA ALA A 210 -46.84 0.31 7.84
C ALA A 210 -48.04 0.96 7.19
N ALA A 211 -49.09 0.15 7.08
CA ALA A 211 -50.51 0.39 6.94
C ALA A 211 -51.08 0.69 5.55
#